data_1a408541703ac929f1307b258d86f03e
#
_entry.id   1a408541703ac929f1307b258d86f03e
#
_cell.length_a   1.000
_cell.length_b   1.000
_cell.length_c   1.000
_cell.angle_alpha   90.00
_cell.angle_beta   90.00
_cell.angle_gamma   90.00
#
_symmetry.space_group_name_H-M   'P 1'
#
loop_
_entity.id
_entity.type
_entity.pdbx_description
1 polymer ?
#
loop_
_entity_poly.entity_id
_entity_poly.type
_entity_poly.pdbx_seq_one_letter_code
_entity_poly.pdbx_strand_id
1 'polypeptide(L)'
;MKKFINKTDDFLRESLEGFGKAHSDIIKVNFDPNFVSRKNKTKDGKVSLISGGGSGHEPMHGGVVGHGMLDAACPGFVFSAPSPDQMLAAAEHVDSGAGTLFIVKNYSGDIMNFQMGAEMYSGKNDSIVTVSYTHLTLPTILLV
;
A
#
# COMPACT_ATOMS: atom_id res chain seq x y z
N MET A 1 27.90 -15.90 2.65
CA MET A 1 27.95 -14.44 2.47
C MET A 1 27.21 -13.80 3.64
N LYS A 2 27.83 -12.82 4.31
CA LYS A 2 27.19 -12.10 5.43
C LYS A 2 26.12 -11.16 4.85
N LYS A 3 24.90 -11.19 5.40
CA LYS A 3 23.77 -10.35 5.00
C LYS A 3 23.29 -9.54 6.21
N PHE A 4 22.66 -8.39 5.96
CA PHE A 4 22.06 -7.54 6.99
C PHE A 4 20.61 -7.97 7.29
N ILE A 5 20.42 -9.25 7.55
CA ILE A 5 19.16 -9.85 7.97
C ILE A 5 19.42 -10.79 9.15
N ASN A 6 18.48 -10.89 10.07
CA ASN A 6 18.53 -11.85 11.17
C ASN A 6 18.03 -13.22 10.69
N LYS A 7 16.73 -13.32 10.39
CA LYS A 7 16.10 -14.49 9.80
C LYS A 7 15.33 -14.09 8.56
N THR A 8 15.26 -14.99 7.59
CA THR A 8 14.56 -14.76 6.33
C THR A 8 13.07 -14.52 6.56
N ASP A 9 12.46 -15.28 7.45
CA ASP A 9 11.01 -15.21 7.72
C ASP A 9 10.62 -13.91 8.46
N ASP A 10 11.52 -13.34 9.24
CA ASP A 10 11.30 -12.11 10.00
C ASP A 10 11.63 -10.85 9.18
N PHE A 11 12.24 -11.01 8.00
CA PHE A 11 12.79 -9.91 7.21
C PHE A 11 11.80 -8.79 6.94
N LEU A 12 10.62 -9.13 6.43
CA LEU A 12 9.58 -8.14 6.13
C LEU A 12 9.09 -7.43 7.39
N ARG A 13 8.81 -8.21 8.45
CA ARG A 13 8.32 -7.65 9.72
C ARG A 13 9.34 -6.71 10.36
N GLU A 14 10.59 -7.11 10.46
CA GLU A 14 11.67 -6.29 11.02
C GLU A 14 11.92 -5.02 10.20
N SER A 15 11.84 -5.12 8.86
CA SER A 15 11.93 -3.97 7.96
C SER A 15 10.82 -2.96 8.20
N LEU A 16 9.57 -3.43 8.28
CA LEU A 16 8.40 -2.58 8.56
C LEU A 16 8.45 -1.97 9.97
N GLU A 17 8.91 -2.71 10.97
CA GLU A 17 9.11 -2.17 12.33
C GLU A 17 10.15 -1.04 12.34
N GLY A 18 11.27 -1.24 11.63
CA GLY A 18 12.30 -0.21 11.48
C GLY A 18 11.79 1.03 10.78
N PHE A 19 11.06 0.83 9.67
CA PHE A 19 10.44 1.90 8.91
C PHE A 19 9.42 2.69 9.75
N GLY A 20 8.55 1.99 10.47
CA GLY A 20 7.56 2.61 11.34
C GLY A 20 8.18 3.40 12.51
N LYS A 21 9.30 2.92 13.07
CA LYS A 21 10.04 3.65 14.11
C LYS A 21 10.71 4.91 13.56
N ALA A 22 11.30 4.82 12.37
CA ALA A 22 12.01 5.93 11.73
C ALA A 22 11.07 7.07 11.32
N HIS A 23 9.82 6.76 10.99
CA HIS A 23 8.82 7.73 10.47
C HIS A 23 7.56 7.79 11.33
N SER A 24 7.69 7.54 12.63
CA SER A 24 6.57 7.47 13.58
C SER A 24 5.80 8.79 13.79
N ASP A 25 6.32 9.89 13.29
CA ASP A 25 5.66 11.21 13.24
C ASP A 25 4.65 11.30 12.07
N ILE A 26 4.85 10.56 10.97
CA ILE A 26 4.07 10.65 9.73
C ILE A 26 3.16 9.43 9.54
N ILE A 27 3.68 8.23 9.85
CA ILE A 27 3.02 6.96 9.55
C ILE A 27 2.81 6.09 10.78
N LYS A 28 1.92 5.11 10.61
CA LYS A 28 1.73 3.97 11.49
C LYS A 28 1.82 2.68 10.68
N VAL A 29 2.61 1.73 11.14
CA VAL A 29 2.63 0.37 10.59
C VAL A 29 1.63 -0.48 11.36
N ASN A 30 0.80 -1.19 10.65
CA ASN A 30 -0.16 -2.15 11.17
C ASN A 30 0.31 -3.55 10.78
N PHE A 31 0.06 -4.54 11.64
CA PHE A 31 0.43 -5.93 11.43
C PHE A 31 -0.80 -6.81 11.53
N ASP A 32 -0.73 -7.96 10.85
CA ASP A 32 -1.75 -9.02 10.92
C ASP A 32 -3.17 -8.55 10.48
N PRO A 33 -3.34 -8.06 9.21
CA PRO A 33 -2.40 -8.06 8.10
C PRO A 33 -1.51 -6.83 8.04
N ASN A 34 -0.38 -6.93 7.33
CA ASN A 34 0.58 -5.84 7.20
C ASN A 34 0.08 -4.73 6.27
N PHE A 35 0.00 -3.51 6.78
CA PHE A 35 -0.15 -2.32 5.96
C PHE A 35 0.40 -1.08 6.68
N VAL A 36 0.78 -0.09 5.90
CA VAL A 36 1.25 1.21 6.38
C VAL A 36 0.13 2.21 6.16
N SER A 37 -0.23 2.97 7.18
CA SER A 37 -1.23 4.03 7.09
C SER A 37 -0.66 5.36 7.55
N ARG A 38 -1.32 6.45 7.17
CA ARG A 38 -1.03 7.75 7.76
C ARG A 38 -1.27 7.72 9.26
N LYS A 39 -0.43 8.42 10.02
CA LYS A 39 -0.63 8.59 11.45
C LYS A 39 -1.90 9.39 11.76
N ASN A 40 -2.12 10.46 11.02
CA ASN A 40 -3.32 11.28 11.16
C ASN A 40 -4.44 10.70 10.31
N LYS A 41 -5.63 10.58 10.90
CA LYS A 41 -6.82 10.09 10.22
C LYS A 41 -7.06 10.84 8.91
N THR A 42 -7.53 10.14 7.89
CA THR A 42 -7.99 10.73 6.64
C THR A 42 -9.13 11.71 6.95
N LYS A 43 -9.13 12.86 6.30
CA LYS A 43 -10.17 13.88 6.50
C LYS A 43 -11.52 13.33 6.04
N ASP A 44 -12.55 13.53 6.84
CA ASP A 44 -13.90 13.08 6.52
C ASP A 44 -14.36 13.61 5.15
N GLY A 45 -14.99 12.74 4.35
CA GLY A 45 -15.45 13.06 3.00
C GLY A 45 -14.34 13.17 1.94
N LYS A 46 -13.11 12.76 2.23
CA LYS A 46 -12.03 12.65 1.25
C LYS A 46 -11.94 11.22 0.71
N VAL A 47 -11.88 11.05 -0.59
CA VAL A 47 -11.56 9.75 -1.20
C VAL A 47 -10.20 9.27 -0.70
N SER A 48 -10.15 8.07 -0.14
CA SER A 48 -8.92 7.47 0.37
C SER A 48 -8.08 6.93 -0.79
N LEU A 49 -6.78 7.19 -0.76
CA LEU A 49 -5.83 6.72 -1.78
C LEU A 49 -4.98 5.59 -1.24
N ILE A 50 -5.06 4.43 -1.86
CA ILE A 50 -4.32 3.23 -1.45
C ILE A 50 -3.54 2.67 -2.63
N SER A 51 -2.33 2.23 -2.37
CA SER A 51 -1.53 1.48 -3.32
C SER A 51 -0.81 0.32 -2.62
N GLY A 52 -0.09 -0.48 -3.36
CA GLY A 52 0.68 -1.58 -2.80
C GLY A 52 1.46 -2.33 -3.86
N GLY A 53 2.23 -3.27 -3.40
CA GLY A 53 3.06 -4.13 -4.24
C GLY A 53 4.06 -4.90 -3.41
N GLY A 54 4.84 -5.75 -4.04
CA GLY A 54 5.86 -6.55 -3.37
C GLY A 54 6.92 -5.67 -2.70
N SER A 55 7.34 -6.05 -1.50
CA SER A 55 8.50 -5.45 -0.83
C SER A 55 9.77 -5.69 -1.65
N GLY A 56 10.72 -4.75 -1.61
CA GLY A 56 11.91 -4.72 -2.45
C GLY A 56 11.85 -3.67 -3.57
N HIS A 57 10.72 -2.97 -3.68
CA HIS A 57 10.55 -1.85 -4.61
C HIS A 57 10.63 -0.48 -3.91
N GLU A 58 11.12 -0.43 -2.67
CA GLU A 58 11.19 0.82 -1.91
C GLU A 58 11.88 1.94 -2.70
N PRO A 59 11.38 3.18 -2.53
CA PRO A 59 10.40 3.67 -1.54
C PRO A 59 8.94 3.35 -1.85
N MET A 60 8.65 2.66 -2.93
CA MET A 60 7.28 2.28 -3.26
C MET A 60 6.83 1.09 -2.41
N HIS A 61 5.67 1.11 -1.75
CA HIS A 61 4.67 2.18 -1.75
C HIS A 61 4.61 2.87 -0.39
N GLY A 62 5.15 2.26 0.67
CA GLY A 62 5.14 2.79 2.04
C GLY A 62 5.77 4.18 2.16
N GLY A 63 6.85 4.44 1.43
CA GLY A 63 7.56 5.71 1.47
C GLY A 63 6.81 6.91 0.86
N VAL A 64 5.66 6.68 0.23
CA VAL A 64 4.80 7.75 -0.29
C VAL A 64 3.47 7.87 0.47
N VAL A 65 3.39 7.25 1.65
CA VAL A 65 2.26 7.43 2.57
C VAL A 65 2.46 8.73 3.36
N GLY A 66 1.49 9.64 3.29
CA GLY A 66 1.55 10.91 4.02
C GLY A 66 0.57 11.95 3.51
N HIS A 67 0.72 13.17 4.02
CA HIS A 67 -0.15 14.28 3.66
C HIS A 67 0.00 14.65 2.17
N GLY A 68 -1.11 14.68 1.45
CA GLY A 68 -1.13 14.98 0.01
C GLY A 68 -0.71 13.82 -0.92
N MET A 69 -0.40 12.66 -0.33
CA MET A 69 -0.02 11.44 -1.03
C MET A 69 -0.96 10.28 -0.65
N LEU A 70 -0.45 9.05 -0.54
CA LEU A 70 -1.26 7.90 -0.16
C LEU A 70 -1.77 8.00 1.29
N ASP A 71 -2.97 7.52 1.52
CA ASP A 71 -3.54 7.34 2.86
C ASP A 71 -3.10 6.01 3.47
N ALA A 72 -2.91 4.97 2.63
CA ALA A 72 -2.31 3.71 3.04
C ALA A 72 -1.54 3.02 1.91
N ALA A 73 -0.65 2.10 2.29
CA ALA A 73 0.08 1.24 1.37
C ALA A 73 0.14 -0.19 1.92
N CYS A 74 -0.03 -1.17 1.02
CA CYS A 74 -0.01 -2.60 1.33
C CYS A 74 1.30 -3.23 0.83
N PRO A 75 2.30 -3.46 1.70
CA PRO A 75 3.51 -4.17 1.34
C PRO A 75 3.24 -5.68 1.31
N GLY A 76 3.43 -6.29 0.16
CA GLY A 76 3.44 -7.75 0.02
C GLY A 76 4.75 -8.36 0.52
N PHE A 77 4.87 -9.69 0.43
CA PHE A 77 6.16 -10.36 0.61
C PHE A 77 7.18 -9.86 -0.41
N VAL A 78 8.45 -10.23 -0.22
CA VAL A 78 9.54 -9.80 -1.10
C VAL A 78 9.22 -10.20 -2.55
N PHE A 79 9.11 -9.20 -3.42
CA PHE A 79 8.73 -9.30 -4.84
C PHE A 79 7.43 -10.08 -5.10
N SER A 80 6.50 -10.10 -4.16
CA SER A 80 5.21 -10.76 -4.29
C SER A 80 4.06 -9.78 -4.02
N ALA A 81 2.99 -9.88 -4.78
CA ALA A 81 1.80 -9.03 -4.62
C ALA A 81 1.22 -9.15 -3.19
N PRO A 82 0.71 -8.05 -2.62
CA PRO A 82 0.01 -8.09 -1.34
C PRO A 82 -1.28 -8.91 -1.45
N SER A 83 -1.73 -9.48 -0.34
CA SER A 83 -2.96 -10.27 -0.30
C SER A 83 -4.21 -9.38 -0.32
N PRO A 84 -5.36 -9.89 -0.80
CA PRO A 84 -6.64 -9.16 -0.76
C PRO A 84 -7.02 -8.68 0.65
N ASP A 85 -6.73 -9.48 1.67
CA ASP A 85 -7.01 -9.14 3.08
C ASP A 85 -6.24 -7.89 3.55
N GLN A 86 -5.01 -7.69 3.06
CA GLN A 86 -4.24 -6.48 3.36
C GLN A 86 -4.93 -5.24 2.80
N MET A 87 -5.46 -5.33 1.59
CA MET A 87 -6.15 -4.21 0.94
C MET A 87 -7.48 -3.92 1.61
N LEU A 88 -8.23 -4.96 1.97
CA LEU A 88 -9.48 -4.82 2.70
C LEU A 88 -9.24 -4.12 4.03
N ALA A 89 -8.30 -4.62 4.84
CA ALA A 89 -7.97 -4.04 6.14
C ALA A 89 -7.47 -2.59 6.02
N ALA A 90 -6.65 -2.29 5.00
CA ALA A 90 -6.18 -0.94 4.75
C ALA A 90 -7.34 -0.01 4.35
N ALA A 91 -8.23 -0.45 3.45
CA ALA A 91 -9.38 0.33 3.02
C ALA A 91 -10.33 0.64 4.18
N GLU A 92 -10.66 -0.37 4.99
CA GLU A 92 -11.49 -0.19 6.19
C GLU A 92 -10.85 0.78 7.21
N HIS A 93 -9.51 0.71 7.36
CA HIS A 93 -8.79 1.55 8.31
C HIS A 93 -8.77 3.03 7.93
N VAL A 94 -8.65 3.34 6.63
CA VAL A 94 -8.56 4.73 6.15
C VAL A 94 -9.87 5.27 5.59
N ASP A 95 -10.93 4.50 5.67
CA ASP A 95 -12.25 4.91 5.19
C ASP A 95 -12.69 6.23 5.82
N SER A 96 -13.18 7.12 4.98
CA SER A 96 -13.66 8.45 5.36
C SER A 96 -15.12 8.70 4.91
N GLY A 97 -15.81 7.67 4.41
CA GLY A 97 -17.17 7.71 3.90
C GLY A 97 -17.31 8.27 2.48
N ALA A 98 -16.19 8.52 1.78
CA ALA A 98 -16.20 9.02 0.39
C ALA A 98 -15.68 7.99 -0.63
N GLY A 99 -15.45 6.76 -0.19
CA GLY A 99 -14.91 5.69 -1.01
C GLY A 99 -13.37 5.67 -1.08
N THR A 100 -12.87 4.67 -1.79
CA THR A 100 -11.44 4.39 -1.90
C THR A 100 -11.01 4.25 -3.36
N LEU A 101 -9.88 4.86 -3.70
CA LEU A 101 -9.21 4.69 -4.98
C LEU A 101 -7.96 3.84 -4.80
N PHE A 102 -7.94 2.67 -5.43
CA PHE A 102 -6.75 1.84 -5.54
C PHE A 102 -5.91 2.23 -6.77
N ILE A 103 -4.64 2.51 -6.55
CA ILE A 103 -3.65 2.77 -7.62
C ILE A 103 -2.76 1.55 -7.71
N VAL A 104 -2.86 0.79 -8.79
CA VAL A 104 -2.28 -0.55 -8.93
C VAL A 104 -1.25 -0.60 -10.04
N LYS A 105 -0.10 -1.22 -9.75
CA LYS A 105 0.89 -1.52 -10.80
C LYS A 105 0.33 -2.53 -11.79
N ASN A 106 0.69 -2.38 -13.06
CA ASN A 106 0.22 -3.27 -14.12
C ASN A 106 0.97 -4.62 -14.13
N TYR A 107 0.97 -5.31 -13.00
CA TYR A 107 1.39 -6.71 -12.87
C TYR A 107 0.16 -7.58 -12.60
N SER A 108 0.10 -8.73 -13.23
CA SER A 108 -1.08 -9.61 -13.17
C SER A 108 -1.47 -10.02 -11.75
N GLY A 109 -0.48 -10.31 -10.89
CA GLY A 109 -0.72 -10.65 -9.48
C GLY A 109 -1.27 -9.48 -8.67
N ASP A 110 -0.70 -8.27 -8.87
CA ASP A 110 -1.20 -7.06 -8.21
C ASP A 110 -2.63 -6.77 -8.67
N ILE A 111 -2.90 -6.76 -9.99
CA ILE A 111 -4.23 -6.48 -10.55
C ILE A 111 -5.27 -7.45 -9.98
N MET A 112 -4.99 -8.76 -10.04
CA MET A 112 -5.91 -9.79 -9.56
C MET A 112 -6.22 -9.61 -8.07
N ASN A 113 -5.20 -9.45 -7.23
CA ASN A 113 -5.38 -9.35 -5.79
C ASN A 113 -6.08 -8.04 -5.38
N PHE A 114 -5.77 -6.92 -6.04
CA PHE A 114 -6.47 -5.65 -5.80
C PHE A 114 -7.93 -5.70 -6.24
N GLN A 115 -8.24 -6.36 -7.35
CA GLN A 115 -9.63 -6.59 -7.77
C GLN A 115 -10.39 -7.41 -6.75
N MET A 116 -9.81 -8.51 -6.25
CA MET A 116 -10.42 -9.32 -5.19
C MET A 116 -10.65 -8.50 -3.91
N GLY A 117 -9.66 -7.71 -3.47
CA GLY A 117 -9.79 -6.83 -2.32
C GLY A 117 -10.90 -5.79 -2.50
N ALA A 118 -11.03 -5.24 -3.71
CA ALA A 118 -12.10 -4.32 -4.07
C ALA A 118 -13.49 -4.97 -4.00
N GLU A 119 -13.62 -6.17 -4.53
CA GLU A 119 -14.88 -6.95 -4.48
C GLU A 119 -15.27 -7.30 -3.03
N MET A 120 -14.30 -7.66 -2.19
CA MET A 120 -14.54 -7.92 -0.77
C MET A 120 -15.04 -6.68 -0.02
N TYR A 121 -14.52 -5.51 -0.38
CA TYR A 121 -14.89 -4.22 0.24
C TYR A 121 -16.25 -3.70 -0.28
N SER A 122 -16.55 -3.87 -1.56
CA SER A 122 -17.74 -3.31 -2.21
C SER A 122 -19.07 -3.79 -1.63
N GLY A 123 -19.06 -4.87 -0.83
CA GLY A 123 -20.21 -5.29 -0.02
C GLY A 123 -20.65 -4.29 1.05
N LYS A 124 -19.93 -3.19 1.26
CA LYS A 124 -20.18 -2.16 2.27
C LYS A 124 -20.59 -0.78 1.71
N ASN A 125 -21.06 -0.69 0.51
CA ASN A 125 -21.68 0.52 -0.09
C ASN A 125 -20.79 1.53 -0.78
N ASP A 126 -19.55 1.28 -1.16
CA ASP A 126 -18.77 2.35 -1.77
C ASP A 126 -17.89 1.98 -2.96
N SER A 127 -17.80 2.94 -3.86
CA SER A 127 -17.09 2.84 -5.11
C SER A 127 -15.59 2.67 -4.90
N ILE A 128 -15.10 1.46 -5.05
CA ILE A 128 -13.68 1.26 -5.28
C ILE A 128 -13.41 1.33 -6.77
N VAL A 129 -12.49 2.22 -7.14
CA VAL A 129 -11.98 2.29 -8.50
C VAL A 129 -10.52 1.82 -8.49
N THR A 130 -10.24 0.81 -9.29
CA THR A 130 -8.88 0.33 -9.51
C THR A 130 -8.31 0.97 -10.76
N VAL A 131 -7.24 1.72 -10.63
CA VAL A 131 -6.50 2.30 -11.76
C VAL A 131 -5.17 1.58 -11.90
N SER A 132 -5.00 0.90 -13.03
CA SER A 132 -3.73 0.25 -13.38
C SER A 132 -2.82 1.23 -14.13
N TYR A 133 -1.53 1.23 -13.79
CA TYR A 133 -0.52 2.02 -14.50
C TYR A 133 0.65 1.15 -14.96
N THR A 134 1.19 1.47 -16.14
CA THR A 134 2.26 0.68 -16.77
C THR A 134 3.66 1.24 -16.51
N HIS A 135 3.84 2.56 -16.54
CA HIS A 135 5.14 3.20 -16.34
C HIS A 135 5.00 4.60 -15.75
N LEU A 136 5.73 4.84 -14.66
CA LEU A 136 5.94 6.19 -14.13
C LEU A 136 7.05 6.95 -14.87
N THR A 137 7.82 6.28 -15.72
CA THR A 137 9.04 6.83 -16.36
C THR A 137 8.84 7.32 -17.77
N LEU A 138 7.69 7.09 -18.40
CA LEU A 138 7.43 7.57 -19.77
C LEU A 138 7.61 9.08 -19.95
N PRO A 139 7.17 9.95 -19.04
CA PRO A 139 7.40 11.39 -19.18
C PRO A 139 8.87 11.79 -19.11
N THR A 140 9.70 11.05 -18.41
CA THR A 140 11.14 11.34 -18.30
C THR A 140 11.93 10.93 -19.54
N ILE A 141 11.48 9.95 -20.28
CA ILE A 141 12.13 9.51 -21.54
C ILE A 141 11.86 10.49 -22.68
N LEU A 142 10.74 11.22 -22.62
CA LEU A 142 10.38 12.22 -23.64
C LEU A 142 11.03 13.60 -23.42
N LEU A 143 11.77 13.78 -22.35
CA LEU A 143 12.46 15.03 -22.00
C LEU A 143 13.99 14.98 -22.23
N VAL A 144 14.50 13.92 -22.86
CA VAL A 144 15.92 13.75 -23.22
C VAL A 144 16.11 13.81 -24.72
#